data_c3d2d5ae30a43c9defa567cccb133c4f
#
_entry.id   c3d2d5ae30a43c9defa567cccb133c4f
#
_cell.length_a   1.000
_cell.length_b   1.000
_cell.length_c   1.000
_cell.angle_alpha   90.00
_cell.angle_beta   90.00
_cell.angle_gamma   90.00
#
_symmetry.space_group_name_H-M   'P 1'
#
loop_
_entity.id
_entity.type
_entity.pdbx_description
1 polymer ?
#
loop_
_entity_poly.entity_id
_entity_poly.type
_entity_poly.pdbx_seq_one_letter_code
_entity_poly.pdbx_strand_id
1 'polypeptide(L)'
;MILQRIGNRGIKLGTLFERAARRYPSNTLTLDHRPSLAPQLEGTATIAAVAAAVDDIARRLRAAGVVPGEKLVIHKSDGFDITLAACAAARVGAVPVLLSPKLDGQTVATLIARVGNPALLTDAAKLDGELAGQPIADITSRILLAEGEHPQAVTLSGLTPAAPAPAVIPSPHDPALITHTSGTTGVPKLAVHTNFTFEARYRPQAAVAALVRRREPIVIHVSFVHSRLVTALAIAILRGFPVVVLVDDEPEHAAEIFLRVKPGILEAHPNTFINWEALAEDPRRPLASVKYFSSTFDAIHPRTVRTLLSASQRRRPLFGQLYGQSEVGPIVARGFSRLRSADSDGRCVGYPFLGMTDVRIVSRNGQPPSPDNPGYIEVRTDGRIRTYLGEQERYEKQLDDGWWRMGDVGYRTRWGCIHLLDREVDLIEGFGSTLAAEDRLFLAVDELTEVIIVSGPNGLAQPVVCTKNDVPLNRNAWDAAAAQLPPMAPPLQLRLDELPQTATTKIKRLELSARIGAGAF
;
A
#
# COMPACT_ATOMS: atom_id res chain seq x y z
N MET A 1 22.18 15.20 15.32
CA MET A 1 22.95 15.72 14.17
C MET A 1 23.00 14.79 12.95
N ILE A 2 23.35 13.49 13.05
CA ILE A 2 23.37 12.57 11.90
C ILE A 2 21.96 12.31 11.35
N LEU A 3 20.97 12.07 12.21
CA LEU A 3 19.58 11.87 11.81
C LEU A 3 18.95 13.13 11.20
N GLN A 4 19.28 14.33 11.68
CA GLN A 4 18.84 15.58 11.07
C GLN A 4 19.46 15.82 9.67
N ARG A 5 20.74 15.42 9.44
CA ARG A 5 21.35 15.50 8.11
C ARG A 5 20.76 14.51 7.09
N ILE A 6 20.22 13.39 7.56
CA ILE A 6 19.48 12.44 6.70
C ILE A 6 18.11 13.04 6.31
N GLY A 7 17.45 13.79 7.21
CA GLY A 7 16.14 14.38 7.03
C GLY A 7 16.06 15.58 6.08
N ASN A 8 17.11 16.37 5.94
CA ASN A 8 17.11 17.57 5.07
C ASN A 8 17.02 17.26 3.55
N ARG A 9 16.79 16.00 3.18
CA ARG A 9 16.66 15.55 1.78
C ARG A 9 15.24 15.20 1.39
N GLY A 10 14.26 15.71 2.11
CA GLY A 10 12.83 15.41 2.00
C GLY A 10 12.30 15.04 0.62
N ILE A 11 11.24 14.28 0.57
CA ILE A 11 10.58 13.90 -0.69
C ILE A 11 9.85 15.12 -1.23
N LYS A 12 10.29 15.59 -2.41
CA LYS A 12 9.57 16.56 -3.24
C LYS A 12 9.24 15.86 -4.55
N LEU A 13 7.99 15.52 -4.74
CA LEU A 13 7.54 14.64 -5.82
C LEU A 13 7.97 15.19 -7.19
N GLY A 14 7.73 16.47 -7.47
CA GLY A 14 8.05 17.11 -8.75
C GLY A 14 9.55 17.21 -9.09
N THR A 15 10.45 16.93 -8.14
CA THR A 15 11.90 16.92 -8.36
C THR A 15 12.57 15.60 -7.97
N LEU A 16 11.78 14.57 -7.67
CA LEU A 16 12.28 13.31 -7.13
C LEU A 16 13.33 12.66 -8.05
N PHE A 17 12.95 12.42 -9.31
CA PHE A 17 13.83 11.79 -10.30
C PHE A 17 14.99 12.69 -10.72
N GLU A 18 14.77 13.99 -10.88
CA GLU A 18 15.83 14.96 -11.17
C GLU A 18 16.92 14.97 -10.08
N ARG A 19 16.51 14.96 -8.81
CA ARG A 19 17.45 14.90 -7.67
C ARG A 19 18.21 13.57 -7.61
N ALA A 20 17.54 12.46 -7.92
CA ALA A 20 18.17 11.16 -8.01
C ALA A 20 19.17 11.10 -9.16
N ALA A 21 18.78 11.62 -10.35
CA ALA A 21 19.63 11.67 -11.54
C ALA A 21 20.89 12.54 -11.35
N ARG A 22 20.78 13.68 -10.65
CA ARG A 22 21.96 14.51 -10.33
C ARG A 22 23.03 13.75 -9.52
N ARG A 23 22.62 12.78 -8.70
CA ARG A 23 23.54 12.04 -7.82
C ARG A 23 23.93 10.67 -8.38
N TYR A 24 23.00 10.02 -9.07
CA TYR A 24 23.15 8.65 -9.58
C TYR A 24 22.54 8.55 -10.99
N PRO A 25 23.09 9.28 -11.99
CA PRO A 25 22.48 9.37 -13.32
C PRO A 25 22.38 8.01 -14.04
N SER A 26 23.36 7.15 -13.84
CA SER A 26 23.43 5.81 -14.44
C SER A 26 22.75 4.71 -13.63
N ASN A 27 22.18 5.05 -12.44
CA ASN A 27 21.39 4.07 -11.71
C ASN A 27 20.15 3.67 -12.52
N THR A 28 19.67 2.45 -12.35
CA THR A 28 18.65 1.86 -13.22
C THR A 28 17.29 1.74 -12.56
N LEU A 29 16.27 1.91 -13.38
CA LEU A 29 14.89 1.51 -13.17
C LEU A 29 14.53 0.49 -14.24
N THR A 30 14.00 -0.67 -13.83
CA THR A 30 13.51 -1.71 -14.74
C THR A 30 12.01 -1.86 -14.53
N LEU A 31 11.26 -1.90 -15.64
CA LEU A 31 9.82 -2.12 -15.67
C LEU A 31 9.53 -3.44 -16.37
N ASP A 32 8.56 -4.20 -15.86
CA ASP A 32 8.04 -5.42 -16.50
C ASP A 32 6.97 -5.13 -17.57
N HIS A 33 6.64 -3.86 -17.74
CA HIS A 33 5.63 -3.38 -18.69
C HIS A 33 6.11 -2.14 -19.43
N ARG A 34 5.42 -1.83 -20.53
CA ARG A 34 5.67 -0.63 -21.34
C ARG A 34 4.78 0.51 -20.86
N PRO A 35 5.33 1.63 -20.32
CA PRO A 35 4.53 2.78 -19.94
C PRO A 35 4.04 3.55 -21.17
N SER A 36 2.74 3.86 -21.25
CA SER A 36 2.12 4.57 -22.38
C SER A 36 2.61 6.02 -22.50
N LEU A 37 2.82 6.70 -21.37
CA LEU A 37 3.30 8.09 -21.34
C LEU A 37 4.79 8.23 -21.68
N ALA A 38 5.56 7.16 -21.57
CA ALA A 38 7.00 7.14 -21.83
C ALA A 38 7.45 5.77 -22.37
N PRO A 39 7.03 5.35 -23.57
CA PRO A 39 7.30 4.02 -24.13
C PRO A 39 8.80 3.67 -24.21
N GLN A 40 9.67 4.68 -24.31
CA GLN A 40 11.11 4.53 -24.33
C GLN A 40 11.72 4.03 -23.01
N LEU A 41 10.94 3.95 -21.93
CA LEU A 41 11.36 3.41 -20.63
C LEU A 41 11.05 1.91 -20.49
N GLU A 42 10.53 1.26 -21.52
CA GLU A 42 10.27 -0.19 -21.53
C GLU A 42 11.56 -0.97 -21.19
N GLY A 43 11.43 -1.97 -20.30
CA GLY A 43 12.58 -2.74 -19.82
C GLY A 43 13.44 -1.94 -18.85
N THR A 44 14.72 -1.78 -19.11
CA THR A 44 15.68 -1.12 -18.21
C THR A 44 16.10 0.24 -18.72
N ALA A 45 15.81 1.29 -17.97
CA ALA A 45 16.20 2.66 -18.25
C ALA A 45 17.10 3.25 -17.15
N THR A 46 17.88 4.28 -17.47
CA THR A 46 18.63 5.03 -16.45
C THR A 46 17.71 6.00 -15.71
N ILE A 47 18.05 6.32 -14.46
CA ILE A 47 17.31 7.35 -13.70
C ILE A 47 17.36 8.72 -14.40
N ALA A 48 18.40 9.01 -15.16
CA ALA A 48 18.49 10.22 -15.99
C ALA A 48 17.43 10.20 -17.11
N ALA A 49 17.21 9.05 -17.76
CA ALA A 49 16.17 8.90 -18.78
C ALA A 49 14.76 9.03 -18.16
N VAL A 50 14.53 8.46 -16.96
CA VAL A 50 13.26 8.63 -16.26
C VAL A 50 13.01 10.09 -15.88
N ALA A 51 14.03 10.82 -15.43
CA ALA A 51 13.92 12.25 -15.12
C ALA A 51 13.57 13.09 -16.37
N ALA A 52 14.17 12.75 -17.52
CA ALA A 52 13.86 13.39 -18.81
C ALA A 52 12.41 13.10 -19.26
N ALA A 53 11.92 11.87 -19.07
CA ALA A 53 10.55 11.51 -19.38
C ALA A 53 9.54 12.28 -18.49
N VAL A 54 9.81 12.40 -17.19
CA VAL A 54 8.98 13.20 -16.28
C VAL A 54 8.96 14.68 -16.69
N ASP A 55 10.09 15.24 -17.17
CA ASP A 55 10.12 16.62 -17.67
C ASP A 55 9.31 16.78 -18.96
N ASP A 56 9.42 15.85 -19.91
CA ASP A 56 8.63 15.88 -21.16
C ASP A 56 7.13 15.81 -20.87
N ILE A 57 6.68 14.87 -20.00
CA ILE A 57 5.28 14.78 -19.60
C ILE A 57 4.82 16.08 -18.91
N ALA A 58 5.64 16.68 -18.04
CA ALA A 58 5.32 17.95 -17.39
C ALA A 58 5.14 19.09 -18.40
N ARG A 59 5.97 19.13 -19.44
CA ARG A 59 5.86 20.11 -20.53
C ARG A 59 4.59 19.90 -21.37
N ARG A 60 4.17 18.66 -21.61
CA ARG A 60 2.90 18.34 -22.29
C ARG A 60 1.69 18.67 -21.41
N LEU A 61 1.76 18.44 -20.10
CA LEU A 61 0.71 18.88 -19.16
C LEU A 61 0.54 20.42 -19.18
N ARG A 62 1.64 21.17 -19.25
CA ARG A 62 1.55 22.64 -19.43
C ARG A 62 0.96 23.03 -20.78
N ALA A 63 1.33 22.35 -21.85
CA ALA A 63 0.75 22.57 -23.18
C ALA A 63 -0.75 22.25 -23.20
N ALA A 64 -1.20 21.28 -22.40
CA ALA A 64 -2.61 20.97 -22.17
C ALA A 64 -3.32 21.98 -21.25
N GLY A 65 -2.63 23.03 -20.76
CA GLY A 65 -3.19 24.07 -19.93
C GLY A 65 -3.25 23.73 -18.43
N VAL A 66 -2.55 22.70 -17.96
CA VAL A 66 -2.44 22.39 -16.50
C VAL A 66 -1.58 23.46 -15.83
N VAL A 67 -2.11 24.07 -14.75
CA VAL A 67 -1.49 25.19 -14.04
C VAL A 67 -1.16 24.87 -12.58
N PRO A 68 -0.23 25.64 -11.96
CA PRO A 68 0.06 25.46 -10.53
C PRO A 68 -1.18 25.61 -9.66
N GLY A 69 -1.32 24.74 -8.65
CA GLY A 69 -2.46 24.71 -7.72
C GLY A 69 -3.67 23.94 -8.23
N GLU A 70 -3.76 23.67 -9.53
CA GLU A 70 -4.83 22.83 -10.11
C GLU A 70 -4.71 21.40 -9.61
N LYS A 71 -5.84 20.72 -9.40
CA LYS A 71 -5.85 19.28 -9.09
C LYS A 71 -5.92 18.49 -10.39
N LEU A 72 -5.00 17.52 -10.54
CA LEU A 72 -5.01 16.57 -11.65
C LEU A 72 -5.37 15.18 -11.10
N VAL A 73 -6.59 14.72 -11.37
CA VAL A 73 -6.99 13.35 -11.08
C VAL A 73 -6.29 12.42 -12.08
N ILE A 74 -5.65 11.38 -11.57
CA ILE A 74 -5.01 10.32 -12.35
C ILE A 74 -5.76 9.02 -12.06
N HIS A 75 -6.58 8.59 -13.02
CA HIS A 75 -7.33 7.34 -13.01
C HIS A 75 -7.16 6.65 -14.35
N LYS A 76 -6.28 5.68 -14.40
CA LYS A 76 -5.91 4.99 -15.64
C LYS A 76 -5.55 3.52 -15.35
N SER A 77 -5.31 2.73 -16.37
CA SER A 77 -4.80 1.35 -16.27
C SER A 77 -3.56 1.28 -15.39
N ASP A 78 -3.41 0.17 -14.67
CA ASP A 78 -2.31 0.00 -13.71
C ASP A 78 -0.95 0.05 -14.42
N GLY A 79 0.01 0.69 -13.79
CA GLY A 79 1.34 0.82 -14.35
C GLY A 79 2.14 2.00 -13.80
N PHE A 80 3.41 2.04 -14.15
CA PHE A 80 4.35 3.07 -13.70
C PHE A 80 4.00 4.48 -14.22
N ASP A 81 3.18 4.58 -15.26
CA ASP A 81 2.63 5.84 -15.78
C ASP A 81 1.96 6.69 -14.70
N ILE A 82 1.28 6.06 -13.73
CA ILE A 82 0.64 6.75 -12.60
C ILE A 82 1.71 7.53 -11.81
N THR A 83 2.86 6.92 -11.58
CA THR A 83 3.99 7.56 -10.89
C THR A 83 4.62 8.66 -11.73
N LEU A 84 4.83 8.42 -13.04
CA LEU A 84 5.37 9.42 -13.96
C LEU A 84 4.46 10.65 -14.04
N ALA A 85 3.16 10.44 -14.23
CA ALA A 85 2.15 11.50 -14.29
C ALA A 85 2.07 12.28 -12.97
N ALA A 86 2.10 11.60 -11.82
CA ALA A 86 2.09 12.26 -10.50
C ALA A 86 3.33 13.14 -10.30
N CYS A 87 4.52 12.65 -10.67
CA CYS A 87 5.76 13.42 -10.61
C CYS A 87 5.74 14.61 -11.59
N ALA A 88 5.20 14.42 -12.80
CA ALA A 88 5.07 15.47 -13.81
C ALA A 88 4.07 16.55 -13.39
N ALA A 89 2.90 16.16 -12.86
CA ALA A 89 1.91 17.10 -12.31
C ALA A 89 2.51 17.93 -11.17
N ALA A 90 3.16 17.28 -10.21
CA ALA A 90 3.84 17.97 -9.11
C ALA A 90 4.99 18.88 -9.61
N ARG A 91 5.66 18.54 -10.73
CA ARG A 91 6.69 19.38 -11.35
C ARG A 91 6.10 20.66 -11.95
N VAL A 92 4.89 20.59 -12.50
CA VAL A 92 4.12 21.76 -12.97
C VAL A 92 3.64 22.60 -11.79
N GLY A 93 3.54 22.05 -10.59
CA GLY A 93 2.96 22.67 -9.40
C GLY A 93 1.48 22.31 -9.21
N ALA A 94 0.93 21.43 -10.03
CA ALA A 94 -0.40 20.87 -9.84
C ALA A 94 -0.37 19.82 -8.71
N VAL A 95 -1.54 19.54 -8.13
CA VAL A 95 -1.70 18.55 -7.07
C VAL A 95 -2.24 17.25 -7.67
N PRO A 96 -1.43 16.19 -7.84
CA PRO A 96 -1.93 14.91 -8.33
C PRO A 96 -2.88 14.27 -7.32
N VAL A 97 -4.00 13.71 -7.82
CA VAL A 97 -5.00 12.96 -7.07
C VAL A 97 -5.05 11.55 -7.66
N LEU A 98 -4.55 10.56 -6.92
CA LEU A 98 -4.42 9.19 -7.43
C LEU A 98 -5.65 8.37 -7.08
N LEU A 99 -6.33 7.85 -8.08
CA LEU A 99 -7.46 6.94 -7.94
C LEU A 99 -7.11 5.57 -8.52
N SER A 100 -7.43 4.50 -7.77
CA SER A 100 -7.13 3.14 -8.19
C SER A 100 -7.81 2.76 -9.50
N PRO A 101 -7.12 2.06 -10.41
CA PRO A 101 -7.72 1.51 -11.61
C PRO A 101 -8.82 0.47 -11.35
N LYS A 102 -8.90 -0.06 -10.12
CA LYS A 102 -9.87 -1.08 -9.69
C LYS A 102 -11.15 -0.50 -9.08
N LEU A 103 -11.30 0.83 -9.03
CA LEU A 103 -12.54 1.47 -8.57
C LEU A 103 -13.58 1.44 -9.69
N ASP A 104 -14.83 1.20 -9.31
CA ASP A 104 -15.97 1.30 -10.23
C ASP A 104 -16.23 2.75 -10.66
N GLY A 105 -16.87 2.93 -11.81
CA GLY A 105 -17.12 4.24 -12.42
C GLY A 105 -17.92 5.19 -11.54
N GLN A 106 -18.93 4.68 -10.82
CA GLN A 106 -19.75 5.50 -9.90
C GLN A 106 -18.92 6.04 -8.74
N THR A 107 -18.05 5.21 -8.16
CA THR A 107 -17.13 5.61 -7.11
C THR A 107 -16.14 6.66 -7.63
N VAL A 108 -15.57 6.44 -8.83
CA VAL A 108 -14.64 7.39 -9.47
C VAL A 108 -15.32 8.73 -9.73
N ALA A 109 -16.52 8.75 -10.33
CA ALA A 109 -17.29 9.98 -10.57
C ALA A 109 -17.58 10.74 -9.27
N THR A 110 -17.96 10.02 -8.20
CA THR A 110 -18.20 10.60 -6.87
C THR A 110 -16.92 11.27 -6.32
N LEU A 111 -15.76 10.62 -6.46
CA LEU A 111 -14.49 11.15 -5.99
C LEU A 111 -14.04 12.35 -6.82
N ILE A 112 -14.20 12.32 -8.15
CA ILE A 112 -13.91 13.45 -9.06
C ILE A 112 -14.76 14.67 -8.68
N ALA A 113 -16.07 14.48 -8.49
CA ALA A 113 -16.98 15.55 -8.07
C ALA A 113 -16.54 16.16 -6.72
N ARG A 114 -16.10 15.32 -5.76
CA ARG A 114 -15.55 15.78 -4.46
C ARG A 114 -14.25 16.58 -4.62
N VAL A 115 -13.42 16.28 -5.60
CA VAL A 115 -12.20 17.05 -5.90
C VAL A 115 -12.53 18.46 -6.38
N GLY A 116 -13.66 18.66 -7.04
CA GLY A 116 -14.18 19.96 -7.48
C GLY A 116 -13.60 20.41 -8.81
N ASN A 117 -14.16 19.93 -9.91
CA ASN A 117 -13.82 20.29 -11.29
C ASN A 117 -12.32 20.20 -11.63
N PRO A 118 -11.64 19.05 -11.37
CA PRO A 118 -10.23 18.87 -11.68
C PRO A 118 -10.00 18.62 -13.18
N ALA A 119 -8.73 18.72 -13.62
CA ALA A 119 -8.33 18.00 -14.82
C ALA A 119 -8.30 16.49 -14.54
N LEU A 120 -8.63 15.66 -15.54
CA LEU A 120 -8.55 14.20 -15.47
C LEU A 120 -7.50 13.69 -16.45
N LEU A 121 -6.59 12.84 -16.01
CA LEU A 121 -5.72 12.01 -16.85
C LEU A 121 -6.17 10.55 -16.74
N THR A 122 -6.53 9.98 -17.88
CA THR A 122 -7.06 8.61 -17.99
C THR A 122 -6.59 7.94 -19.29
N ASP A 123 -7.13 6.75 -19.60
CA ASP A 123 -6.97 6.08 -20.90
C ASP A 123 -8.31 6.08 -21.65
N ALA A 124 -8.28 6.00 -22.97
CA ALA A 124 -9.50 5.89 -23.76
C ALA A 124 -10.33 4.66 -23.34
N ALA A 125 -9.67 3.51 -23.11
CA ALA A 125 -10.33 2.30 -22.64
C ALA A 125 -11.09 2.48 -21.32
N LYS A 126 -10.63 3.36 -20.40
CA LYS A 126 -11.34 3.69 -19.17
C LYS A 126 -12.61 4.50 -19.44
N LEU A 127 -12.56 5.45 -20.39
CA LEU A 127 -13.73 6.25 -20.79
C LEU A 127 -14.80 5.40 -21.47
N ASP A 128 -14.37 4.45 -22.32
CA ASP A 128 -15.27 3.53 -23.03
C ASP A 128 -15.77 2.39 -22.15
N GLY A 129 -15.07 2.08 -21.06
CA GLY A 129 -15.35 1.01 -20.11
C GLY A 129 -16.06 1.49 -18.85
N GLU A 130 -15.38 1.38 -17.69
CA GLU A 130 -15.99 1.64 -16.38
C GLU A 130 -16.47 3.08 -16.17
N LEU A 131 -15.96 4.07 -16.91
CA LEU A 131 -16.41 5.45 -16.86
C LEU A 131 -17.53 5.74 -17.86
N ALA A 132 -17.88 4.80 -18.74
CA ALA A 132 -18.96 4.94 -19.69
C ALA A 132 -20.29 5.22 -18.97
N GLY A 133 -21.04 6.22 -19.46
CA GLY A 133 -22.32 6.63 -18.85
C GLY A 133 -22.20 7.46 -17.58
N GLN A 134 -20.98 7.70 -17.06
CA GLN A 134 -20.75 8.64 -15.97
C GLN A 134 -20.62 10.08 -16.52
N PRO A 135 -21.05 11.12 -15.79
CA PRO A 135 -21.01 12.51 -16.25
C PRO A 135 -19.60 13.13 -16.15
N ILE A 136 -18.57 12.40 -16.63
CA ILE A 136 -17.16 12.77 -16.44
C ILE A 136 -16.85 14.14 -17.06
N ALA A 137 -17.36 14.42 -18.26
CA ALA A 137 -17.13 15.70 -18.92
C ALA A 137 -17.74 16.88 -18.16
N ASP A 138 -18.84 16.67 -17.42
CA ASP A 138 -19.53 17.73 -16.68
C ASP A 138 -18.85 18.06 -15.34
N ILE A 139 -18.09 17.12 -14.79
CA ILE A 139 -17.44 17.22 -13.47
C ILE A 139 -15.92 17.43 -13.55
N THR A 140 -15.37 17.56 -14.76
CA THR A 140 -13.94 17.81 -15.02
C THR A 140 -13.72 19.05 -15.85
N SER A 141 -12.66 19.81 -15.58
CA SER A 141 -12.27 20.98 -16.37
C SER A 141 -11.78 20.60 -17.76
N ARG A 142 -11.16 19.44 -17.89
CA ARG A 142 -10.65 18.83 -19.13
C ARG A 142 -10.31 17.39 -18.93
N ILE A 143 -10.32 16.61 -20.02
CA ILE A 143 -9.94 15.20 -20.02
C ILE A 143 -8.68 15.06 -20.90
N LEU A 144 -7.64 14.45 -20.33
CA LEU A 144 -6.36 14.15 -20.97
C LEU A 144 -6.20 12.64 -21.06
N LEU A 145 -5.65 12.15 -22.17
CA LEU A 145 -5.37 10.73 -22.35
C LEU A 145 -3.88 10.44 -22.25
N ALA A 146 -3.56 9.42 -21.47
CA ALA A 146 -2.24 8.80 -21.45
C ALA A 146 -2.08 7.88 -22.67
N GLU A 147 -3.18 7.24 -23.10
CA GLU A 147 -3.22 6.27 -24.20
C GLU A 147 -4.57 6.29 -24.91
N GLY A 148 -4.53 6.01 -26.22
CA GLY A 148 -5.70 5.95 -27.10
C GLY A 148 -6.18 7.32 -27.58
N GLU A 149 -7.36 7.33 -28.20
CA GLU A 149 -8.05 8.51 -28.72
C GLU A 149 -9.51 8.47 -28.28
N HIS A 150 -10.08 9.63 -27.94
CA HIS A 150 -11.49 9.77 -27.59
C HIS A 150 -11.99 11.18 -27.97
N PRO A 151 -13.22 11.33 -28.50
CA PRO A 151 -13.71 12.62 -29.02
C PRO A 151 -13.77 13.75 -27.98
N GLN A 152 -13.92 13.43 -26.71
CA GLN A 152 -14.04 14.39 -25.61
C GLN A 152 -12.71 14.65 -24.87
N ALA A 153 -11.59 14.12 -25.36
CA ALA A 153 -10.33 14.14 -24.63
C ALA A 153 -9.14 14.48 -25.53
N VAL A 154 -8.07 14.96 -24.93
CA VAL A 154 -6.82 15.32 -25.63
C VAL A 154 -5.73 14.32 -25.25
N THR A 155 -5.17 13.64 -26.25
CA THR A 155 -4.06 12.71 -26.05
C THR A 155 -2.75 13.48 -25.82
N LEU A 156 -2.09 13.24 -24.68
CA LEU A 156 -0.87 13.96 -24.29
C LEU A 156 0.27 13.78 -25.28
N SER A 157 0.44 12.59 -25.86
CA SER A 157 1.50 12.31 -26.84
C SER A 157 1.37 13.13 -28.11
N GLY A 158 0.16 13.55 -28.50
CA GLY A 158 -0.12 14.41 -29.66
C GLY A 158 0.21 15.90 -29.46
N LEU A 159 0.43 16.33 -28.22
CA LEU A 159 0.74 17.73 -27.94
C LEU A 159 2.22 18.04 -28.13
N THR A 160 2.53 19.17 -28.73
CA THR A 160 3.89 19.72 -28.73
C THR A 160 4.26 20.15 -27.31
N PRO A 161 5.37 19.64 -26.73
CA PRO A 161 5.75 20.03 -25.38
C PRO A 161 6.00 21.53 -25.25
N ALA A 162 5.47 22.17 -24.20
CA ALA A 162 5.75 23.58 -23.90
C ALA A 162 7.27 23.81 -23.66
N ALA A 163 7.70 25.07 -23.67
CA ALA A 163 9.08 25.42 -23.35
C ALA A 163 9.52 24.87 -21.98
N PRO A 164 10.80 24.47 -21.83
CA PRO A 164 11.33 24.06 -20.53
C PRO A 164 11.13 25.14 -19.45
N ALA A 165 10.76 24.71 -18.24
CA ALA A 165 10.61 25.60 -17.10
C ALA A 165 11.06 24.90 -15.82
N PRO A 166 11.56 25.64 -14.82
CA PRO A 166 11.90 25.08 -13.52
C PRO A 166 10.72 24.37 -12.87
N ALA A 167 11.01 23.36 -12.06
CA ALA A 167 9.98 22.73 -11.24
C ALA A 167 9.41 23.72 -10.22
N VAL A 168 8.09 23.76 -10.09
CA VAL A 168 7.41 24.52 -9.03
C VAL A 168 7.59 23.77 -7.70
N ILE A 169 8.02 24.49 -6.68
CA ILE A 169 8.24 23.91 -5.34
C ILE A 169 7.20 24.52 -4.40
N PRO A 170 6.15 23.77 -4.04
CA PRO A 170 5.15 24.27 -3.08
C PRO A 170 5.76 24.39 -1.67
N SER A 171 5.09 25.17 -0.80
CA SER A 171 5.45 25.25 0.62
C SER A 171 5.38 23.87 1.27
N PRO A 172 6.15 23.62 2.35
CA PRO A 172 6.18 22.29 3.00
C PRO A 172 4.80 21.76 3.44
N HIS A 173 3.89 22.66 3.77
CA HIS A 173 2.55 22.34 4.28
C HIS A 173 1.44 22.47 3.23
N ASP A 174 1.76 22.86 1.99
CA ASP A 174 0.78 22.86 0.90
C ASP A 174 0.48 21.43 0.44
N PRO A 175 -0.71 21.16 -0.10
CA PRO A 175 -1.03 19.87 -0.72
C PRO A 175 -0.01 19.51 -1.80
N ALA A 176 0.55 18.29 -1.71
CA ALA A 176 1.58 17.80 -2.64
C ALA A 176 1.15 16.54 -3.38
N LEU A 177 0.25 15.78 -2.79
CA LEU A 177 -0.34 14.56 -3.35
C LEU A 177 -1.63 14.25 -2.60
N ILE A 178 -2.64 13.76 -3.29
CA ILE A 178 -3.86 13.22 -2.68
C ILE A 178 -3.98 11.76 -3.09
N THR A 179 -4.19 10.88 -2.11
CA THR A 179 -4.46 9.45 -2.34
C THR A 179 -5.80 9.08 -1.73
N HIS A 180 -6.45 8.04 -2.23
CA HIS A 180 -7.64 7.54 -1.57
C HIS A 180 -7.30 6.46 -0.53
N THR A 181 -8.16 6.32 0.49
CA THR A 181 -8.08 5.21 1.44
C THR A 181 -8.73 3.95 0.85
N SER A 182 -8.56 2.79 1.50
CA SER A 182 -9.09 1.51 0.99
C SER A 182 -10.63 1.41 0.92
N GLY A 183 -11.37 2.32 1.59
CA GLY A 183 -12.83 2.36 1.50
C GLY A 183 -13.55 1.13 2.07
N THR A 184 -13.01 0.49 3.10
CA THR A 184 -13.63 -0.68 3.75
C THR A 184 -15.04 -0.41 4.30
N THR A 185 -15.40 0.86 4.50
CA THR A 185 -16.67 1.29 5.11
C THR A 185 -17.50 2.20 4.19
N GLY A 186 -17.34 2.11 2.86
CA GLY A 186 -18.08 2.92 1.87
C GLY A 186 -17.17 3.65 0.88
N VAL A 187 -17.63 4.80 0.34
CA VAL A 187 -16.82 5.60 -0.60
C VAL A 187 -15.47 5.99 0.02
N PRO A 188 -14.36 5.73 -0.67
CA PRO A 188 -13.03 6.06 -0.18
C PRO A 188 -12.88 7.54 0.20
N LYS A 189 -12.08 7.81 1.24
CA LYS A 189 -11.72 9.17 1.63
C LYS A 189 -10.48 9.64 0.85
N LEU A 190 -10.41 10.93 0.54
CA LEU A 190 -9.28 11.53 -0.17
C LEU A 190 -8.29 12.13 0.84
N ALA A 191 -7.20 11.43 1.09
CA ALA A 191 -6.16 11.79 2.06
C ALA A 191 -5.18 12.82 1.47
N VAL A 192 -5.08 14.01 2.05
CA VAL A 192 -4.22 15.10 1.58
C VAL A 192 -2.85 15.01 2.23
N HIS A 193 -1.83 14.68 1.44
CA HIS A 193 -0.42 14.65 1.85
C HIS A 193 0.27 15.97 1.49
N THR A 194 1.27 16.34 2.30
CA THR A 194 2.14 17.50 2.07
C THR A 194 3.60 17.04 1.94
N ASN A 195 4.49 17.91 1.46
CA ASN A 195 5.92 17.58 1.45
C ASN A 195 6.46 17.35 2.87
N PHE A 196 5.93 18.05 3.87
CA PHE A 196 6.27 17.88 5.28
C PHE A 196 5.90 16.46 5.78
N THR A 197 4.67 16.00 5.50
CA THR A 197 4.23 14.67 5.92
C THR A 197 5.03 13.56 5.21
N PHE A 198 5.37 13.72 3.93
CA PHE A 198 6.22 12.77 3.22
C PHE A 198 7.63 12.73 3.80
N GLU A 199 8.21 13.87 4.15
CA GLU A 199 9.52 13.91 4.77
C GLU A 199 9.52 13.19 6.13
N ALA A 200 8.51 13.41 6.94
CA ALA A 200 8.36 12.74 8.23
C ALA A 200 8.24 11.21 8.09
N ARG A 201 7.49 10.73 7.09
CA ARG A 201 7.39 9.29 6.77
C ARG A 201 8.69 8.70 6.20
N TYR A 202 9.43 9.48 5.46
CA TYR A 202 10.70 9.05 4.85
C TYR A 202 11.82 8.86 5.89
N ARG A 203 11.93 9.75 6.88
CA ARG A 203 13.03 9.79 7.86
C ARG A 203 13.29 8.46 8.57
N PRO A 204 12.31 7.81 9.23
CA PRO A 204 12.56 6.57 9.96
C PRO A 204 12.98 5.43 9.04
N GLN A 205 12.39 5.33 7.87
CA GLN A 205 12.69 4.30 6.89
C GLN A 205 14.06 4.52 6.24
N ALA A 206 14.40 5.77 5.93
CA ALA A 206 15.73 6.13 5.42
C ALA A 206 16.84 5.85 6.44
N ALA A 207 16.55 6.01 7.74
CA ALA A 207 17.49 5.65 8.80
C ALA A 207 17.76 4.13 8.83
N VAL A 208 16.71 3.31 8.72
CA VAL A 208 16.87 1.85 8.59
C VAL A 208 17.62 1.47 7.29
N ALA A 209 17.22 2.04 6.16
CA ALA A 209 17.87 1.79 4.88
C ALA A 209 19.35 2.24 4.86
N ALA A 210 19.74 3.18 5.73
CA ALA A 210 21.15 3.60 5.87
C ALA A 210 22.06 2.48 6.37
N LEU A 211 21.51 1.47 7.04
CA LEU A 211 22.25 0.31 7.50
C LEU A 211 22.52 -0.70 6.37
N VAL A 212 21.79 -0.60 5.25
CA VAL A 212 22.01 -1.45 4.08
C VAL A 212 23.21 -0.90 3.29
N ARG A 213 24.35 -1.58 3.40
CA ARG A 213 25.61 -1.11 2.81
C ARG A 213 25.74 -1.41 1.32
N ARG A 214 25.20 -2.55 0.86
CA ARG A 214 25.26 -2.97 -0.54
C ARG A 214 24.04 -2.46 -1.30
N ARG A 215 24.25 -1.87 -2.46
CA ARG A 215 23.17 -1.39 -3.35
C ARG A 215 22.76 -2.49 -4.31
N GLU A 216 22.21 -3.56 -3.76
CA GLU A 216 21.62 -4.67 -4.53
C GLU A 216 20.25 -4.24 -5.08
N PRO A 217 19.76 -4.83 -6.20
CA PRO A 217 18.46 -4.48 -6.76
C PRO A 217 17.33 -4.62 -5.74
N ILE A 218 16.42 -3.65 -5.77
CA ILE A 218 15.18 -3.66 -5.00
C ILE A 218 14.05 -3.95 -5.98
N VAL A 219 13.29 -5.03 -5.75
CA VAL A 219 12.03 -5.28 -6.47
C VAL A 219 10.88 -4.77 -5.64
N ILE A 220 9.98 -4.02 -6.27
CA ILE A 220 8.81 -3.40 -5.65
C ILE A 220 7.56 -3.82 -6.41
N HIS A 221 6.64 -4.49 -5.71
CA HIS A 221 5.27 -4.74 -6.18
C HIS A 221 4.29 -4.20 -5.14
N VAL A 222 3.92 -2.93 -5.27
CA VAL A 222 2.93 -2.25 -4.42
C VAL A 222 2.08 -1.31 -5.27
N SER A 223 0.86 -1.08 -4.84
CA SER A 223 -0.12 -0.24 -5.55
C SER A 223 0.45 1.13 -5.94
N PHE A 224 0.31 1.49 -7.22
CA PHE A 224 0.80 2.76 -7.79
C PHE A 224 0.06 3.99 -7.26
N VAL A 225 -1.13 3.82 -6.72
CA VAL A 225 -1.95 4.92 -6.18
C VAL A 225 -1.75 5.13 -4.67
N HIS A 226 -0.88 4.33 -4.04
CA HIS A 226 -0.65 4.43 -2.61
C HIS A 226 0.64 5.21 -2.28
N SER A 227 0.58 6.07 -1.25
CA SER A 227 1.73 6.88 -0.81
C SER A 227 2.98 6.07 -0.42
N ARG A 228 2.81 4.76 -0.17
CA ARG A 228 3.92 3.84 0.12
C ARG A 228 4.89 3.72 -1.04
N LEU A 229 4.39 3.58 -2.27
CA LEU A 229 5.26 3.47 -3.45
C LEU A 229 6.17 4.70 -3.57
N VAL A 230 5.62 5.90 -3.40
CA VAL A 230 6.40 7.15 -3.44
C VAL A 230 7.54 7.12 -2.43
N THR A 231 7.26 6.65 -1.20
CA THR A 231 8.26 6.60 -0.13
C THR A 231 9.32 5.52 -0.40
N ALA A 232 8.91 4.32 -0.81
CA ALA A 232 9.81 3.20 -1.13
C ALA A 232 10.74 3.55 -2.29
N LEU A 233 10.15 4.07 -3.38
CA LEU A 233 10.90 4.51 -4.56
C LEU A 233 11.89 5.63 -4.22
N ALA A 234 11.47 6.64 -3.43
CA ALA A 234 12.35 7.71 -3.01
C ALA A 234 13.54 7.20 -2.18
N ILE A 235 13.31 6.26 -1.24
CA ILE A 235 14.38 5.64 -0.46
C ILE A 235 15.36 4.94 -1.40
N ALA A 236 14.88 4.16 -2.36
CA ALA A 236 15.71 3.40 -3.28
C ALA A 236 16.54 4.33 -4.19
N ILE A 237 15.90 5.20 -4.98
CA ILE A 237 16.59 5.99 -6.01
C ILE A 237 17.48 7.09 -5.45
N LEU A 238 17.08 7.77 -4.35
CA LEU A 238 17.90 8.81 -3.71
C LEU A 238 19.14 8.24 -3.00
N ARG A 239 19.21 6.93 -2.83
CA ARG A 239 20.37 6.22 -2.29
C ARG A 239 21.15 5.43 -3.35
N GLY A 240 20.68 5.42 -4.60
CA GLY A 240 21.32 4.78 -5.74
C GLY A 240 21.18 3.26 -5.75
N PHE A 241 20.06 2.72 -5.26
CA PHE A 241 19.73 1.32 -5.47
C PHE A 241 19.12 1.15 -6.85
N PRO A 242 19.53 0.15 -7.65
CA PRO A 242 18.76 -0.28 -8.82
C PRO A 242 17.35 -0.69 -8.39
N VAL A 243 16.34 -0.29 -9.16
CA VAL A 243 14.94 -0.57 -8.84
C VAL A 243 14.32 -1.38 -9.95
N VAL A 244 13.54 -2.38 -9.60
CA VAL A 244 12.63 -3.11 -10.50
C VAL A 244 11.23 -2.91 -9.98
N VAL A 245 10.32 -2.45 -10.82
CA VAL A 245 8.91 -2.25 -10.48
C VAL A 245 8.08 -3.23 -11.27
N LEU A 246 7.28 -4.04 -10.56
CA LEU A 246 6.41 -5.06 -11.15
C LEU A 246 4.95 -4.60 -11.14
N VAL A 247 4.25 -4.88 -12.22
CA VAL A 247 2.79 -4.84 -12.36
C VAL A 247 2.23 -6.25 -12.23
N ASP A 248 2.88 -7.21 -12.89
CA ASP A 248 2.49 -8.61 -12.88
C ASP A 248 3.16 -9.34 -11.72
N ASP A 249 2.36 -9.86 -10.78
CA ASP A 249 2.81 -10.62 -9.60
C ASP A 249 2.62 -12.13 -9.73
N GLU A 250 2.32 -12.63 -10.93
CA GLU A 250 2.26 -14.07 -11.19
C GLU A 250 3.59 -14.73 -10.81
N PRO A 251 3.57 -15.85 -10.06
CA PRO A 251 4.79 -16.45 -9.52
C PRO A 251 5.84 -16.79 -10.58
N GLU A 252 5.43 -17.33 -11.72
CA GLU A 252 6.38 -17.70 -12.79
C GLU A 252 7.06 -16.46 -13.39
N HIS A 253 6.30 -15.38 -13.67
CA HIS A 253 6.82 -14.12 -14.14
C HIS A 253 7.80 -13.49 -13.13
N ALA A 254 7.41 -13.47 -11.86
CA ALA A 254 8.27 -12.99 -10.78
C ALA A 254 9.56 -13.83 -10.66
N ALA A 255 9.48 -15.18 -10.79
CA ALA A 255 10.63 -16.07 -10.76
C ALA A 255 11.65 -15.73 -11.85
N GLU A 256 11.21 -15.55 -13.11
CA GLU A 256 12.09 -15.20 -14.22
C GLU A 256 12.83 -13.88 -13.96
N ILE A 257 12.12 -12.86 -13.45
CA ILE A 257 12.72 -11.58 -13.10
C ILE A 257 13.73 -11.76 -11.96
N PHE A 258 13.38 -12.48 -10.88
CA PHE A 258 14.27 -12.66 -9.73
C PHE A 258 15.53 -13.43 -10.11
N LEU A 259 15.44 -14.44 -10.95
CA LEU A 259 16.59 -15.20 -11.47
C LEU A 259 17.52 -14.31 -12.29
N ARG A 260 16.96 -13.41 -13.10
CA ARG A 260 17.72 -12.47 -13.93
C ARG A 260 18.38 -11.36 -13.12
N VAL A 261 17.62 -10.67 -12.25
CA VAL A 261 18.10 -9.46 -11.54
C VAL A 261 18.75 -9.75 -10.19
N LYS A 262 18.52 -10.93 -9.60
CA LYS A 262 19.05 -11.39 -8.31
C LYS A 262 18.83 -10.34 -7.20
N PRO A 263 17.58 -10.01 -6.85
CA PRO A 263 17.27 -8.94 -5.93
C PRO A 263 17.86 -9.22 -4.54
N GLY A 264 18.37 -8.17 -3.91
CA GLY A 264 18.75 -8.19 -2.50
C GLY A 264 17.59 -7.83 -1.57
N ILE A 265 16.59 -7.12 -2.10
CA ILE A 265 15.43 -6.62 -1.35
C ILE A 265 14.17 -6.87 -2.18
N LEU A 266 13.13 -7.42 -1.53
CA LEU A 266 11.78 -7.51 -2.06
C LEU A 266 10.83 -6.70 -1.19
N GLU A 267 10.00 -5.87 -1.79
CA GLU A 267 8.89 -5.19 -1.13
C GLU A 267 7.59 -5.46 -1.87
N ALA A 268 6.62 -6.06 -1.17
CA ALA A 268 5.34 -6.43 -1.76
C ALA A 268 4.20 -6.38 -0.73
N HIS A 269 2.97 -6.49 -1.24
CA HIS A 269 1.79 -6.71 -0.43
C HIS A 269 1.85 -8.08 0.28
N PRO A 270 1.15 -8.25 1.42
CA PRO A 270 1.04 -9.57 2.07
C PRO A 270 0.51 -10.66 1.13
N ASN A 271 -0.55 -10.38 0.38
CA ASN A 271 -1.15 -11.35 -0.56
C ASN A 271 -0.18 -11.76 -1.67
N THR A 272 0.60 -10.81 -2.20
CA THR A 272 1.67 -11.11 -3.16
C THR A 272 2.72 -12.05 -2.56
N PHE A 273 3.13 -11.84 -1.30
CA PHE A 273 4.05 -12.75 -0.63
C PHE A 273 3.44 -14.13 -0.37
N ILE A 274 2.13 -14.22 -0.13
CA ILE A 274 1.43 -15.51 -0.02
C ILE A 274 1.48 -16.24 -1.38
N ASN A 275 1.20 -15.57 -2.49
CA ASN A 275 1.33 -16.14 -3.84
C ASN A 275 2.77 -16.59 -4.13
N TRP A 276 3.75 -15.82 -3.69
CA TRP A 276 5.17 -16.11 -3.88
C TRP A 276 5.73 -17.17 -2.91
N GLU A 277 4.93 -17.75 -2.00
CA GLU A 277 5.33 -18.93 -1.25
C GLU A 277 5.69 -20.10 -2.20
N ALA A 278 5.00 -20.21 -3.35
CA ALA A 278 5.31 -21.22 -4.36
C ALA A 278 6.76 -21.14 -4.88
N LEU A 279 7.35 -19.94 -4.89
CA LEU A 279 8.75 -19.74 -5.30
C LEU A 279 9.77 -20.36 -4.33
N ALA A 280 9.37 -20.69 -3.12
CA ALA A 280 10.25 -21.36 -2.16
C ALA A 280 10.52 -22.83 -2.54
N GLU A 281 9.61 -23.45 -3.28
CA GLU A 281 9.70 -24.83 -3.74
C GLU A 281 10.29 -24.94 -5.17
N ASP A 282 10.46 -23.81 -5.86
CA ASP A 282 11.02 -23.76 -7.22
C ASP A 282 12.48 -24.23 -7.23
N PRO A 283 12.81 -25.30 -7.99
CA PRO A 283 14.17 -25.86 -8.07
C PRO A 283 15.20 -24.84 -8.60
N ARG A 284 14.77 -23.82 -9.36
CA ARG A 284 15.61 -22.72 -9.85
C ARG A 284 16.02 -21.75 -8.74
N ARG A 285 15.33 -21.78 -7.58
CA ARG A 285 15.61 -20.99 -6.36
C ARG A 285 15.60 -19.47 -6.59
N PRO A 286 14.55 -18.88 -7.14
CA PRO A 286 14.49 -17.45 -7.47
C PRO A 286 14.65 -16.52 -6.24
N LEU A 287 14.32 -16.99 -5.03
CA LEU A 287 14.45 -16.24 -3.78
C LEU A 287 15.84 -16.33 -3.12
N ALA A 288 16.79 -17.10 -3.68
CA ALA A 288 18.08 -17.37 -3.06
C ALA A 288 18.92 -16.12 -2.76
N SER A 289 18.84 -15.08 -3.62
CA SER A 289 19.58 -13.84 -3.49
C SER A 289 19.00 -12.86 -2.46
N VAL A 290 17.75 -13.03 -2.05
CA VAL A 290 17.01 -12.04 -1.24
C VAL A 290 17.52 -12.04 0.19
N LYS A 291 17.94 -10.88 0.67
CA LYS A 291 18.38 -10.66 2.04
C LYS A 291 17.32 -9.99 2.90
N TYR A 292 16.55 -9.09 2.30
CA TYR A 292 15.53 -8.33 3.00
C TYR A 292 14.19 -8.46 2.30
N PHE A 293 13.19 -8.89 3.04
CA PHE A 293 11.79 -8.83 2.64
C PHE A 293 11.12 -7.70 3.40
N SER A 294 10.23 -6.96 2.77
CA SER A 294 9.50 -5.84 3.38
C SER A 294 8.03 -5.93 3.03
N SER A 295 7.17 -5.94 4.04
CA SER A 295 5.73 -5.91 3.85
C SER A 295 5.07 -4.81 4.68
N THR A 296 4.00 -4.26 4.14
CA THR A 296 3.13 -3.27 4.79
C THR A 296 1.71 -3.47 4.27
N PHE A 297 0.75 -2.63 4.64
CA PHE A 297 -0.66 -2.64 4.26
C PHE A 297 -1.56 -3.51 5.15
N ASP A 298 -1.16 -4.74 5.44
CA ASP A 298 -1.93 -5.67 6.27
C ASP A 298 -1.03 -6.60 7.08
N ALA A 299 -1.63 -7.40 7.95
CA ALA A 299 -0.92 -8.47 8.65
C ALA A 299 -0.40 -9.50 7.64
N ILE A 300 0.69 -10.15 7.98
CA ILE A 300 1.23 -11.29 7.23
C ILE A 300 1.37 -12.48 8.17
N HIS A 301 0.98 -13.65 7.69
CA HIS A 301 1.03 -14.86 8.50
C HIS A 301 2.47 -15.29 8.82
N PRO A 302 2.74 -15.74 10.05
CA PRO A 302 4.07 -16.23 10.44
C PRO A 302 4.56 -17.40 9.57
N ARG A 303 3.66 -18.22 8.99
CA ARG A 303 4.00 -19.28 8.03
C ARG A 303 4.66 -18.71 6.78
N THR A 304 4.04 -17.71 6.15
CA THR A 304 4.58 -17.03 4.95
C THR A 304 5.96 -16.45 5.22
N VAL A 305 6.12 -15.76 6.35
CA VAL A 305 7.41 -15.19 6.77
C VAL A 305 8.48 -16.27 6.90
N ARG A 306 8.16 -17.43 7.50
CA ARG A 306 9.09 -18.56 7.64
C ARG A 306 9.47 -19.16 6.29
N THR A 307 8.50 -19.39 5.41
CA THR A 307 8.69 -19.94 4.07
C THR A 307 9.66 -19.07 3.27
N LEU A 308 9.39 -17.76 3.19
CA LEU A 308 10.24 -16.82 2.45
C LEU A 308 11.65 -16.70 3.03
N LEU A 309 11.79 -16.62 4.35
CA LEU A 309 13.10 -16.57 5.00
C LEU A 309 13.90 -17.87 4.77
N SER A 310 13.24 -19.03 4.74
CA SER A 310 13.89 -20.33 4.52
C SER A 310 14.38 -20.48 3.08
N ALA A 311 13.66 -19.94 2.10
CA ALA A 311 14.02 -19.98 0.68
C ALA A 311 15.27 -19.14 0.35
N SER A 312 15.56 -18.10 1.13
CA SER A 312 16.77 -17.29 0.94
C SER A 312 18.04 -18.10 1.27
N GLN A 313 19.09 -17.96 0.48
CA GLN A 313 20.41 -18.53 0.76
C GLN A 313 21.36 -17.52 1.41
N ARG A 314 20.88 -16.32 1.70
CA ARG A 314 21.69 -15.27 2.33
C ARG A 314 21.93 -15.55 3.80
N ARG A 315 23.11 -15.15 4.28
CA ARG A 315 23.42 -15.19 5.70
C ARG A 315 22.53 -14.20 6.45
N ARG A 316 21.72 -14.69 7.41
CA ARG A 316 20.81 -13.89 8.25
C ARG A 316 19.83 -13.04 7.42
N PRO A 317 18.97 -13.65 6.60
CA PRO A 317 17.90 -12.91 5.96
C PRO A 317 16.95 -12.33 7.01
N LEU A 318 16.30 -11.22 6.68
CA LEU A 318 15.36 -10.52 7.56
C LEU A 318 14.07 -10.25 6.81
N PHE A 319 12.95 -10.38 7.49
CA PHE A 319 11.66 -9.92 7.04
C PHE A 319 11.23 -8.73 7.90
N GLY A 320 10.97 -7.59 7.29
CA GLY A 320 10.48 -6.37 7.93
C GLY A 320 8.98 -6.22 7.71
N GLN A 321 8.23 -6.06 8.77
CA GLN A 321 6.82 -5.68 8.74
C GLN A 321 6.66 -4.27 9.26
N LEU A 322 5.85 -3.46 8.56
CA LEU A 322 5.53 -2.09 8.94
C LEU A 322 4.03 -1.98 9.22
N TYR A 323 3.69 -1.50 10.40
CA TYR A 323 2.32 -1.20 10.79
C TYR A 323 2.04 0.30 10.71
N GLY A 324 0.88 0.64 10.15
CA GLY A 324 0.40 2.01 9.97
C GLY A 324 -0.86 2.07 9.13
N GLN A 325 -1.26 3.28 8.77
CA GLN A 325 -2.44 3.56 7.93
C GLN A 325 -2.11 4.60 6.88
N SER A 326 -2.96 4.73 5.85
CA SER A 326 -2.83 5.79 4.83
C SER A 326 -2.73 7.18 5.44
N GLU A 327 -3.41 7.39 6.56
CA GLU A 327 -3.49 8.65 7.28
C GLU A 327 -2.19 9.04 8.02
N VAL A 328 -1.44 8.07 8.54
CA VAL A 328 -0.27 8.35 9.39
C VAL A 328 1.04 7.81 8.82
N GLY A 329 0.96 6.95 7.80
CA GLY A 329 2.11 6.22 7.28
C GLY A 329 2.58 5.12 8.24
N PRO A 330 3.76 4.53 8.00
CA PRO A 330 4.35 3.55 8.89
C PRO A 330 4.73 4.19 10.24
N ILE A 331 4.25 3.63 11.35
CA ILE A 331 4.47 4.14 12.71
C ILE A 331 5.20 3.16 13.62
N VAL A 332 5.07 1.86 13.34
CA VAL A 332 5.66 0.76 14.10
C VAL A 332 6.34 -0.19 13.12
N ALA A 333 7.46 -0.77 13.53
CA ALA A 333 8.20 -1.74 12.75
C ALA A 333 8.54 -2.99 13.57
N ARG A 334 8.49 -4.15 12.90
CA ARG A 334 8.95 -5.43 13.43
C ARG A 334 9.89 -6.10 12.44
N GLY A 335 10.94 -6.74 12.96
CA GLY A 335 11.85 -7.57 12.19
C GLY A 335 11.76 -9.04 12.61
N PHE A 336 11.70 -9.93 11.63
CA PHE A 336 11.76 -11.38 11.81
C PHE A 336 13.06 -11.92 11.24
N SER A 337 13.61 -12.94 11.89
CA SER A 337 14.76 -13.70 11.41
C SER A 337 14.44 -15.19 11.47
N ARG A 338 15.20 -16.03 10.76
CA ARG A 338 15.02 -17.49 10.81
C ARG A 338 14.97 -18.06 12.23
N LEU A 339 15.77 -17.53 13.15
CA LEU A 339 15.87 -18.02 14.53
C LEU A 339 14.66 -17.65 15.40
N ARG A 340 13.92 -16.62 15.02
CA ARG A 340 12.79 -16.06 15.81
C ARG A 340 11.45 -16.16 15.10
N SER A 341 11.38 -16.80 13.94
CA SER A 341 10.12 -16.93 13.19
C SER A 341 9.27 -18.11 13.65
N ALA A 342 9.86 -19.12 14.27
CA ALA A 342 9.15 -20.35 14.69
C ALA A 342 8.11 -20.07 15.80
N ASP A 343 8.45 -19.24 16.79
CA ASP A 343 7.61 -18.93 17.95
C ASP A 343 7.09 -17.48 17.91
N SER A 344 7.00 -16.88 16.72
CA SER A 344 6.61 -15.48 16.63
C SER A 344 5.10 -15.33 16.81
N ASP A 345 4.70 -14.54 17.82
CA ASP A 345 3.33 -14.07 17.96
C ASP A 345 2.96 -13.15 16.79
N GLY A 346 2.06 -13.58 15.91
CA GLY A 346 1.58 -12.82 14.76
C GLY A 346 0.94 -11.47 15.12
N ARG A 347 0.45 -11.34 16.34
CA ARG A 347 -0.20 -10.11 16.83
C ARG A 347 0.77 -9.01 17.24
N CYS A 348 2.04 -9.33 17.54
CA CYS A 348 3.05 -8.30 17.80
C CYS A 348 3.39 -7.56 16.50
N VAL A 349 3.07 -6.30 16.38
CA VAL A 349 3.43 -5.43 15.24
C VAL A 349 4.78 -4.72 15.44
N GLY A 350 5.39 -4.85 16.63
CA GLY A 350 6.74 -4.37 16.91
C GLY A 350 6.78 -3.10 17.76
N TYR A 351 7.74 -2.23 17.44
CA TYR A 351 8.06 -1.05 18.23
C TYR A 351 7.89 0.24 17.43
N PRO A 352 7.40 1.34 18.06
CA PRO A 352 7.39 2.65 17.45
C PRO A 352 8.80 3.11 17.01
N PHE A 353 8.88 3.93 15.99
CA PHE A 353 10.14 4.56 15.59
C PHE A 353 10.56 5.60 16.62
N LEU A 354 11.57 5.29 17.41
CA LEU A 354 12.02 6.07 18.56
C LEU A 354 12.27 7.55 18.19
N GLY A 355 11.60 8.46 18.90
CA GLY A 355 11.71 9.90 18.68
C GLY A 355 11.10 10.43 17.37
N MET A 356 10.34 9.60 16.64
CA MET A 356 9.70 9.98 15.37
C MET A 356 8.21 9.64 15.34
N THR A 357 7.78 8.62 16.10
CA THR A 357 6.38 8.24 16.24
C THR A 357 6.10 7.89 17.69
N ASP A 358 4.99 8.41 18.22
CA ASP A 358 4.49 8.05 19.54
C ASP A 358 3.24 7.18 19.40
N VAL A 359 3.13 6.17 20.25
CA VAL A 359 1.94 5.30 20.31
C VAL A 359 1.47 5.25 21.76
N ARG A 360 0.19 5.45 22.00
CA ARG A 360 -0.45 5.20 23.30
C ARG A 360 -1.58 4.19 23.15
N ILE A 361 -1.87 3.46 24.22
CA ILE A 361 -3.03 2.56 24.29
C ILE A 361 -3.99 3.16 25.30
N VAL A 362 -5.19 3.54 24.84
CA VAL A 362 -6.20 4.21 25.66
C VAL A 362 -7.24 3.19 26.11
N SER A 363 -7.54 3.18 27.40
CA SER A 363 -8.55 2.29 27.98
C SER A 363 -9.92 2.49 27.34
N ARG A 364 -10.65 1.40 27.10
CA ARG A 364 -12.02 1.40 26.57
C ARG A 364 -13.09 1.51 27.67
N ASN A 365 -12.75 1.08 28.88
CA ASN A 365 -13.71 0.89 29.99
C ASN A 365 -13.17 1.35 31.36
N GLY A 366 -12.09 2.14 31.39
CA GLY A 366 -11.44 2.63 32.59
C GLY A 366 -10.45 1.64 33.23
N GLN A 367 -10.40 0.37 32.75
CA GLN A 367 -9.43 -0.61 33.22
C GLN A 367 -8.14 -0.55 32.37
N PRO A 368 -6.97 -0.86 32.94
CA PRO A 368 -5.71 -0.89 32.20
C PRO A 368 -5.78 -1.84 31.00
N PRO A 369 -5.28 -1.40 29.83
CA PRO A 369 -5.20 -2.25 28.64
C PRO A 369 -4.32 -3.48 28.86
N SER A 370 -4.84 -4.66 28.48
CA SER A 370 -4.19 -5.96 28.60
C SER A 370 -4.59 -6.87 27.41
N PRO A 371 -4.03 -8.08 27.28
CA PRO A 371 -4.49 -9.04 26.28
C PRO A 371 -5.99 -9.34 26.34
N ASP A 372 -6.54 -9.44 27.56
CA ASP A 372 -7.96 -9.75 27.79
C ASP A 372 -8.86 -8.50 27.81
N ASN A 373 -8.27 -7.32 27.92
CA ASN A 373 -8.95 -6.02 27.92
C ASN A 373 -8.23 -5.04 27.01
N PRO A 374 -8.27 -5.22 25.67
CA PRO A 374 -7.54 -4.37 24.74
C PRO A 374 -8.06 -2.92 24.77
N GLY A 375 -7.13 -1.97 24.63
CA GLY A 375 -7.45 -0.55 24.50
C GLY A 375 -7.37 -0.06 23.08
N TYR A 376 -7.80 1.18 22.82
CA TYR A 376 -7.66 1.85 21.53
C TYR A 376 -6.21 2.21 21.25
N ILE A 377 -5.74 1.90 20.06
CA ILE A 377 -4.41 2.31 19.59
C ILE A 377 -4.50 3.73 19.02
N GLU A 378 -3.76 4.64 19.64
CA GLU A 378 -3.65 6.03 19.19
C GLU A 378 -2.21 6.41 18.94
N VAL A 379 -1.99 7.25 17.94
CA VAL A 379 -0.66 7.60 17.47
C VAL A 379 -0.49 9.11 17.27
N ARG A 380 0.73 9.60 17.51
CA ARG A 380 1.13 10.96 17.20
C ARG A 380 2.38 10.93 16.33
N THR A 381 2.30 11.58 15.17
CA THR A 381 3.39 11.63 14.18
C THR A 381 3.25 12.84 13.26
N ASP A 382 4.37 13.42 12.87
CA ASP A 382 4.45 14.44 11.83
C ASP A 382 4.08 13.89 10.43
N GLY A 383 4.08 12.55 10.28
CA GLY A 383 3.68 11.85 9.06
C GLY A 383 2.17 11.83 8.81
N ARG A 384 1.35 12.34 9.75
CA ARG A 384 -0.10 12.39 9.60
C ARG A 384 -0.52 13.31 8.46
N ILE A 385 -1.50 12.86 7.64
CA ILE A 385 -2.10 13.68 6.57
C ILE A 385 -2.62 15.01 7.12
N ARG A 386 -2.73 15.99 6.22
CA ARG A 386 -3.24 17.30 6.61
C ARG A 386 -4.74 17.25 6.92
N THR A 387 -5.51 16.56 6.09
CA THR A 387 -6.97 16.42 6.20
C THR A 387 -7.50 15.36 5.21
N TYR A 388 -8.80 15.11 5.26
CA TYR A 388 -9.55 14.51 4.15
C TYR A 388 -10.16 15.62 3.29
N LEU A 389 -9.91 15.58 1.98
CA LEU A 389 -10.46 16.55 1.04
C LEU A 389 -12.00 16.48 1.03
N GLY A 390 -12.64 17.61 1.36
CA GLY A 390 -14.10 17.70 1.43
C GLY A 390 -14.76 17.02 2.64
N GLU A 391 -13.97 16.47 3.59
CA GLU A 391 -14.50 15.74 4.76
C GLU A 391 -13.73 16.13 6.04
N GLN A 392 -13.53 17.43 6.27
CA GLN A 392 -12.76 17.96 7.41
C GLN A 392 -13.32 17.50 8.77
N GLU A 393 -14.63 17.54 8.97
CA GLU A 393 -15.26 17.09 10.22
C GLU A 393 -14.99 15.60 10.50
N ARG A 394 -14.99 14.78 9.45
CA ARG A 394 -14.69 13.34 9.58
C ARG A 394 -13.23 13.10 9.97
N TYR A 395 -12.32 13.95 9.50
CA TYR A 395 -10.92 13.95 9.90
C TYR A 395 -10.77 14.36 11.37
N GLU A 396 -11.43 15.44 11.79
CA GLU A 396 -11.33 15.97 13.15
C GLU A 396 -11.88 15.03 14.20
N LYS A 397 -12.93 14.26 13.89
CA LYS A 397 -13.49 13.21 14.77
C LYS A 397 -12.50 12.09 15.13
N GLN A 398 -11.42 11.94 14.35
CA GLN A 398 -10.37 10.95 14.64
C GLN A 398 -9.25 11.53 15.52
N LEU A 399 -9.31 12.82 15.86
CA LEU A 399 -8.28 13.52 16.62
C LEU A 399 -8.71 13.76 18.07
N ASP A 400 -7.83 13.42 19.00
CA ASP A 400 -7.94 13.77 20.41
C ASP A 400 -6.61 14.37 20.86
N ASP A 401 -6.57 15.67 21.12
CA ASP A 401 -5.38 16.42 21.54
C ASP A 401 -4.11 16.07 20.72
N GLY A 402 -4.27 16.09 19.40
CA GLY A 402 -3.18 15.78 18.46
C GLY A 402 -2.88 14.29 18.27
N TRP A 403 -3.52 13.40 19.02
CA TRP A 403 -3.47 11.95 18.84
C TRP A 403 -4.49 11.50 17.80
N TRP A 404 -4.06 10.64 16.90
CA TRP A 404 -4.89 10.04 15.86
C TRP A 404 -5.37 8.66 16.29
N ARG A 405 -6.68 8.43 16.33
CA ARG A 405 -7.29 7.13 16.62
C ARG A 405 -7.21 6.24 15.38
N MET A 406 -6.50 5.13 15.51
CA MET A 406 -6.24 4.20 14.41
C MET A 406 -7.49 3.39 14.00
N GLY A 407 -8.49 3.26 14.88
CA GLY A 407 -9.60 2.33 14.72
C GLY A 407 -9.20 0.87 14.93
N ASP A 408 -8.05 0.68 15.55
CA ASP A 408 -7.51 -0.63 15.92
C ASP A 408 -7.47 -0.75 17.45
N VAL A 409 -7.61 -1.97 17.96
CA VAL A 409 -7.51 -2.28 19.39
C VAL A 409 -6.34 -3.22 19.68
N GLY A 410 -5.74 -3.03 20.85
CA GLY A 410 -4.56 -3.80 21.21
C GLY A 410 -4.05 -3.46 22.59
N TYR A 411 -2.83 -3.89 22.88
CA TYR A 411 -2.16 -3.60 24.14
C TYR A 411 -0.65 -3.41 23.94
N ARG A 412 0.01 -2.90 24.95
CA ARG A 412 1.47 -2.76 24.99
C ARG A 412 2.04 -3.70 26.03
N THR A 413 3.02 -4.49 25.64
CA THR A 413 3.74 -5.33 26.61
C THR A 413 4.64 -4.50 27.53
N ARG A 414 5.08 -5.09 28.63
CA ARG A 414 6.08 -4.48 29.55
C ARG A 414 7.40 -4.09 28.84
N TRP A 415 7.71 -4.73 27.73
CA TRP A 415 8.90 -4.46 26.92
C TRP A 415 8.68 -3.37 25.86
N GLY A 416 7.47 -2.80 25.80
CA GLY A 416 7.11 -1.73 24.85
C GLY A 416 6.64 -2.19 23.48
N CYS A 417 6.59 -3.51 23.20
CA CYS A 417 6.03 -4.04 21.95
C CYS A 417 4.52 -3.79 21.89
N ILE A 418 4.03 -3.35 20.75
CA ILE A 418 2.60 -3.16 20.47
C ILE A 418 2.04 -4.46 19.90
N HIS A 419 0.92 -4.91 20.44
CA HIS A 419 0.16 -6.05 19.96
C HIS A 419 -1.18 -5.54 19.41
N LEU A 420 -1.43 -5.82 18.14
CA LEU A 420 -2.68 -5.55 17.44
C LEU A 420 -3.57 -6.78 17.60
N LEU A 421 -4.74 -6.63 18.19
CA LEU A 421 -5.67 -7.74 18.38
C LEU A 421 -6.77 -7.75 17.32
N ASP A 422 -7.40 -6.60 17.05
CA ASP A 422 -8.45 -6.48 16.06
C ASP A 422 -8.63 -5.04 15.58
N ARG A 423 -9.46 -4.85 14.57
CA ARG A 423 -10.05 -3.56 14.28
C ARG A 423 -11.27 -3.35 15.20
N GLU A 424 -11.47 -2.10 15.60
CA GLU A 424 -12.59 -1.73 16.48
C GLU A 424 -13.95 -2.18 15.91
N VAL A 425 -14.12 -2.08 14.58
CA VAL A 425 -15.36 -2.43 13.87
C VAL A 425 -15.54 -3.93 13.64
N ASP A 426 -14.50 -4.73 13.82
CA ASP A 426 -14.50 -6.18 13.59
C ASP A 426 -14.60 -6.99 14.90
N LEU A 427 -14.67 -6.29 16.05
CA LEU A 427 -14.80 -6.95 17.35
C LEU A 427 -16.10 -7.73 17.45
N ILE A 428 -15.99 -9.00 17.86
CA ILE A 428 -17.13 -9.88 18.18
C ILE A 428 -17.19 -10.03 19.70
N GLU A 429 -18.34 -9.67 20.28
CA GLU A 429 -18.52 -9.71 21.74
C GLU A 429 -18.32 -11.12 22.29
N GLY A 430 -17.50 -11.25 23.33
CA GLY A 430 -17.21 -12.54 23.97
C GLY A 430 -16.27 -13.47 23.20
N PHE A 431 -15.87 -13.14 21.97
CA PHE A 431 -14.99 -14.01 21.16
C PHE A 431 -13.49 -13.79 21.45
N GLY A 432 -13.10 -12.59 21.84
CA GLY A 432 -11.69 -12.22 21.96
C GLY A 432 -11.13 -11.70 20.64
N SER A 433 -9.89 -12.05 20.28
CA SER A 433 -9.26 -11.59 19.03
C SER A 433 -9.57 -12.52 17.87
N THR A 434 -10.27 -12.01 16.84
CA THR A 434 -10.54 -12.75 15.60
C THR A 434 -9.24 -13.02 14.86
N LEU A 435 -8.35 -12.02 14.76
CA LEU A 435 -7.07 -12.15 14.10
C LEU A 435 -6.15 -13.18 14.77
N ALA A 436 -6.19 -13.33 16.10
CA ALA A 436 -5.42 -14.35 16.79
C ALA A 436 -5.98 -15.77 16.55
N ALA A 437 -7.29 -15.90 16.44
CA ALA A 437 -7.94 -17.16 16.09
C ALA A 437 -7.64 -17.55 14.63
N GLU A 438 -7.70 -16.60 13.70
CA GLU A 438 -7.32 -16.79 12.29
C GLU A 438 -5.88 -17.28 12.15
N ASP A 439 -4.92 -16.66 12.85
CA ASP A 439 -3.52 -17.11 12.84
C ASP A 439 -3.37 -18.57 13.31
N ARG A 440 -4.09 -18.97 14.37
CA ARG A 440 -4.04 -20.34 14.89
C ARG A 440 -4.61 -21.35 13.90
N LEU A 441 -5.77 -21.04 13.31
CA LEU A 441 -6.42 -21.89 12.31
C LEU A 441 -5.52 -22.04 11.07
N PHE A 442 -4.97 -20.94 10.59
CA PHE A 442 -4.09 -20.91 9.42
C PHE A 442 -2.79 -21.70 9.63
N LEU A 443 -2.29 -21.75 10.86
CA LEU A 443 -1.09 -22.55 11.21
C LEU A 443 -1.39 -24.03 11.38
N ALA A 444 -2.62 -24.38 11.77
CA ALA A 444 -3.00 -25.76 12.08
C ALA A 444 -3.58 -26.53 10.89
N VAL A 445 -4.04 -25.83 9.86
CA VAL A 445 -4.70 -26.42 8.68
C VAL A 445 -3.93 -26.04 7.43
N ASP A 446 -3.16 -26.97 6.90
CA ASP A 446 -2.13 -26.73 5.86
C ASP A 446 -2.69 -26.29 4.51
N GLU A 447 -3.89 -26.74 4.15
CA GLU A 447 -4.53 -26.39 2.88
C GLU A 447 -5.11 -24.98 2.82
N LEU A 448 -5.22 -24.27 3.95
CA LEU A 448 -5.77 -22.90 3.96
C LEU A 448 -4.85 -21.93 3.19
N THR A 449 -5.47 -21.14 2.33
CA THR A 449 -4.88 -19.94 1.70
C THR A 449 -5.38 -18.67 2.34
N GLU A 450 -6.60 -18.70 2.91
CA GLU A 450 -7.17 -17.58 3.66
C GLU A 450 -8.13 -18.12 4.73
N VAL A 451 -8.20 -17.42 5.86
CA VAL A 451 -9.21 -17.63 6.90
C VAL A 451 -9.60 -16.28 7.51
N ILE A 452 -10.89 -16.01 7.52
CA ILE A 452 -11.46 -14.75 7.99
C ILE A 452 -12.60 -15.07 8.95
N ILE A 453 -12.57 -14.47 10.13
CA ILE A 453 -13.66 -14.61 11.11
C ILE A 453 -14.44 -13.28 11.15
N VAL A 454 -15.69 -13.33 10.80
CA VAL A 454 -16.61 -12.18 10.84
C VAL A 454 -17.77 -12.42 11.78
N SER A 455 -18.50 -11.38 12.16
CA SER A 455 -19.77 -11.53 12.87
C SER A 455 -20.78 -12.19 11.96
N GLY A 456 -21.25 -13.36 12.37
CA GLY A 456 -22.30 -14.11 11.66
C GLY A 456 -23.71 -13.79 12.18
N PRO A 457 -24.71 -14.48 11.65
CA PRO A 457 -26.08 -14.42 12.17
C PRO A 457 -26.11 -14.72 13.68
N ASN A 458 -26.96 -14.02 14.41
CA ASN A 458 -27.13 -14.16 15.88
C ASN A 458 -25.87 -13.77 16.71
N GLY A 459 -24.93 -13.02 16.15
CA GLY A 459 -23.72 -12.57 16.87
C GLY A 459 -22.66 -13.66 17.09
N LEU A 460 -22.85 -14.86 16.56
CA LEU A 460 -21.85 -15.92 16.62
C LEU A 460 -20.74 -15.66 15.60
N ALA A 461 -19.50 -15.94 15.96
CA ALA A 461 -18.36 -15.82 15.05
C ALA A 461 -18.52 -16.81 13.88
N GLN A 462 -18.43 -16.31 12.64
CA GLN A 462 -18.54 -17.09 11.41
C GLN A 462 -17.20 -17.15 10.70
N PRO A 463 -16.51 -18.29 10.71
CA PRO A 463 -15.32 -18.50 9.90
C PRO A 463 -15.67 -18.63 8.42
N VAL A 464 -14.92 -17.94 7.57
CA VAL A 464 -14.89 -18.09 6.12
C VAL A 464 -13.51 -18.53 5.72
N VAL A 465 -13.38 -19.59 4.90
CA VAL A 465 -12.10 -20.19 4.55
C VAL A 465 -11.94 -20.31 3.04
N CYS A 466 -10.73 -20.10 2.55
CA CYS A 466 -10.32 -20.46 1.20
C CYS A 466 -9.18 -21.49 1.27
N THR A 467 -9.17 -22.43 0.32
CA THR A 467 -8.19 -23.51 0.29
C THR A 467 -7.36 -23.47 -0.99
N LYS A 468 -6.18 -24.08 -0.98
CA LYS A 468 -5.31 -24.20 -2.16
C LYS A 468 -6.04 -24.97 -3.26
N ASN A 469 -6.12 -24.38 -4.46
CA ASN A 469 -6.78 -24.96 -5.63
C ASN A 469 -8.23 -25.40 -5.35
N ASP A 470 -8.91 -24.72 -4.43
CA ASP A 470 -10.30 -24.96 -4.04
C ASP A 470 -10.57 -26.42 -3.56
N VAL A 471 -9.56 -27.12 -3.06
CA VAL A 471 -9.75 -28.47 -2.50
C VAL A 471 -10.69 -28.42 -1.30
N PRO A 472 -11.51 -29.45 -1.06
CA PRO A 472 -12.38 -29.51 0.11
C PRO A 472 -11.60 -29.37 1.41
N LEU A 473 -12.11 -28.57 2.35
CA LEU A 473 -11.52 -28.37 3.67
C LEU A 473 -11.45 -29.71 4.45
N ASN A 474 -10.27 -30.01 5.00
CA ASN A 474 -10.08 -31.15 5.90
C ASN A 474 -10.80 -30.88 7.24
N ARG A 475 -12.02 -31.39 7.35
CA ARG A 475 -12.87 -31.19 8.53
C ARG A 475 -12.23 -31.69 9.82
N ASN A 476 -11.50 -32.79 9.79
CA ASN A 476 -10.85 -33.33 11.00
C ASN A 476 -9.75 -32.40 11.53
N ALA A 477 -8.93 -31.86 10.63
CA ALA A 477 -7.88 -30.89 10.97
C ALA A 477 -8.50 -29.59 11.48
N TRP A 478 -9.56 -29.12 10.80
CA TRP A 478 -10.32 -27.93 11.23
C TRP A 478 -10.91 -28.08 12.61
N ASP A 479 -11.66 -29.16 12.87
CA ASP A 479 -12.36 -29.40 14.13
C ASP A 479 -11.38 -29.52 15.31
N ALA A 480 -10.24 -30.18 15.10
CA ALA A 480 -9.17 -30.27 16.08
C ALA A 480 -8.56 -28.89 16.43
N ALA A 481 -8.39 -28.03 15.44
CA ALA A 481 -7.89 -26.66 15.62
C ALA A 481 -8.94 -25.76 16.29
N ALA A 482 -10.19 -25.81 15.81
CA ALA A 482 -11.30 -25.03 16.29
C ALA A 482 -11.69 -25.36 17.76
N ALA A 483 -11.51 -26.61 18.19
CA ALA A 483 -11.79 -27.04 19.57
C ALA A 483 -10.99 -26.26 20.65
N GLN A 484 -9.90 -25.59 20.26
CA GLN A 484 -9.07 -24.78 21.15
C GLN A 484 -9.44 -23.28 21.13
N LEU A 485 -10.48 -22.91 20.40
CA LEU A 485 -10.94 -21.53 20.20
C LEU A 485 -12.33 -21.33 20.84
N PRO A 486 -12.76 -20.09 21.03
CA PRO A 486 -14.14 -19.80 21.43
C PRO A 486 -15.14 -20.39 20.43
N PRO A 487 -16.40 -20.66 20.85
CA PRO A 487 -17.42 -21.24 19.97
C PRO A 487 -17.62 -20.41 18.70
N MET A 488 -17.68 -21.11 17.57
CA MET A 488 -17.88 -20.54 16.22
C MET A 488 -18.93 -21.34 15.47
N ALA A 489 -19.53 -20.71 14.46
CA ALA A 489 -20.33 -21.41 13.47
C ALA A 489 -19.46 -22.38 12.64
N PRO A 490 -20.06 -23.40 11.96
CA PRO A 490 -19.34 -24.20 10.99
C PRO A 490 -18.66 -23.33 9.91
N PRO A 491 -17.43 -23.69 9.45
CA PRO A 491 -16.73 -22.87 8.47
C PRO A 491 -17.47 -22.89 7.13
N LEU A 492 -17.59 -21.70 6.52
CA LEU A 492 -18.06 -21.50 5.16
C LEU A 492 -16.86 -21.49 4.22
N GLN A 493 -16.78 -22.45 3.30
CA GLN A 493 -15.71 -22.49 2.32
C GLN A 493 -16.13 -21.71 1.06
N LEU A 494 -15.33 -20.73 0.67
CA LEU A 494 -15.51 -19.90 -0.53
C LEU A 494 -14.21 -19.93 -1.34
N ARG A 495 -14.30 -19.56 -2.62
CA ARG A 495 -13.12 -19.25 -3.43
C ARG A 495 -12.62 -17.85 -3.12
N LEU A 496 -11.34 -17.59 -3.35
CA LEU A 496 -10.72 -16.31 -3.05
C LEU A 496 -11.33 -15.15 -3.87
N ASP A 497 -11.79 -15.42 -5.09
CA ASP A 497 -12.44 -14.45 -5.98
C ASP A 497 -13.91 -14.12 -5.60
N GLU A 498 -14.54 -14.94 -4.75
CA GLU A 498 -15.87 -14.68 -4.20
C GLU A 498 -15.85 -13.73 -2.99
N LEU A 499 -14.66 -13.54 -2.39
CA LEU A 499 -14.52 -12.64 -1.24
C LEU A 499 -14.60 -11.16 -1.67
N PRO A 500 -15.41 -10.34 -0.98
CA PRO A 500 -15.45 -8.91 -1.27
C PRO A 500 -14.13 -8.25 -0.87
N GLN A 501 -13.46 -7.63 -1.84
CA GLN A 501 -12.15 -7.00 -1.64
C GLN A 501 -12.19 -5.51 -1.95
N THR A 502 -11.26 -4.77 -1.33
CA THR A 502 -10.99 -3.37 -1.65
C THR A 502 -10.10 -3.27 -2.90
N ALA A 503 -9.97 -2.06 -3.44
CA ALA A 503 -9.02 -1.78 -4.53
C ALA A 503 -7.54 -2.08 -4.18
N THR A 504 -7.21 -2.29 -2.90
CA THR A 504 -5.89 -2.69 -2.40
C THR A 504 -5.85 -4.15 -1.93
N THR A 505 -6.78 -4.99 -2.42
CA THR A 505 -6.89 -6.44 -2.14
C THR A 505 -7.15 -6.82 -0.68
N LYS A 506 -7.57 -5.87 0.17
CA LYS A 506 -7.99 -6.17 1.55
C LYS A 506 -9.42 -6.69 1.58
N ILE A 507 -9.68 -7.70 2.39
CA ILE A 507 -11.04 -8.23 2.55
C ILE A 507 -11.92 -7.20 3.25
N LYS A 508 -13.10 -6.97 2.69
CA LYS A 508 -14.15 -6.10 3.26
C LYS A 508 -14.99 -6.91 4.26
N ARG A 509 -14.49 -7.07 5.49
CA ARG A 509 -15.12 -7.93 6.52
C ARG A 509 -16.58 -7.57 6.80
N LEU A 510 -16.91 -6.28 6.91
CA LEU A 510 -18.29 -5.83 7.12
C LEU A 510 -19.23 -6.18 5.96
N GLU A 511 -18.74 -6.07 4.71
CA GLU A 511 -19.52 -6.47 3.53
C GLU A 511 -19.70 -7.99 3.49
N LEU A 512 -18.65 -8.75 3.82
CA LEU A 512 -18.70 -10.21 3.92
C LEU A 512 -19.71 -10.66 4.98
N SER A 513 -19.66 -10.06 6.18
CA SER A 513 -20.63 -10.30 7.26
C SER A 513 -22.07 -10.00 6.82
N ALA A 514 -22.28 -8.87 6.13
CA ALA A 514 -23.61 -8.49 5.63
C ALA A 514 -24.14 -9.48 4.57
N ARG A 515 -23.29 -9.93 3.63
CA ARG A 515 -23.65 -10.93 2.61
C ARG A 515 -24.04 -12.26 3.25
N ILE A 516 -23.28 -12.73 4.26
CA ILE A 516 -23.59 -13.95 5.01
C ILE A 516 -24.92 -13.79 5.75
N GLY A 517 -25.15 -12.67 6.41
CA GLY A 517 -26.41 -12.38 7.10
C GLY A 517 -27.62 -12.33 6.17
N ALA A 518 -27.42 -11.98 4.89
CA ALA A 518 -28.45 -12.00 3.86
C ALA A 518 -28.64 -13.38 3.18
N GLY A 519 -27.85 -14.39 3.54
CA GLY A 519 -27.93 -15.73 2.94
C GLY A 519 -27.42 -15.77 1.48
N ALA A 520 -26.45 -14.95 1.15
CA ALA A 520 -25.90 -14.85 -0.22
C ALA A 520 -24.93 -15.97 -0.60
N PHE A 521 -24.61 -16.89 0.33
CA PHE A 521 -23.69 -18.01 0.13
C PHE A 521 -24.29 -19.32 0.59
#